data_9757e9d7d5bdce7439c903731b91359d
#
_entry.id   9757e9d7d5bdce7439c903731b91359d
#
_cell.length_a   1.000
_cell.length_b   1.000
_cell.length_c   1.000
_cell.angle_alpha   90.00
_cell.angle_beta   90.00
_cell.angle_gamma   90.00
#
_symmetry.space_group_name_H-M   'P 1'
#
loop_
_entity.id
_entity.type
_entity.pdbx_description
1 polymer ?
#
loop_
_entity_poly.entity_id
_entity_poly.type
_entity_poly.pdbx_seq_one_letter_code
_entity_poly.pdbx_strand_id
1 'polypeptide(L)'
;MTDAIPELRSETAKRRTFAIISHPDAGKTTLTEKLLLYSGMIRTAGMVKNRKGGKLATSDWMGMEQERGISITSSAMQFPYKGAIINVLDTPGHQDFSEDTYRTLTAADSAIMVIDAAKGVETQTRKLFAVCKLRGIPVLTFINKMDLPGRDPLELMAEVEEVLGIHAAALNFPIGSGRDFVGVVDRRTREIIAFTKTAKGGSLRADTVRISIDDPAALELIGEERLTKAKADLELLEVAGNPFSLEEFRRGQVSPTFF
;
A
#
# COMPACT_ATOMS: atom_id res chain seq x y z
N MET A 1 -8.30 -28.73 30.84
CA MET A 1 -7.23 -27.93 30.14
C MET A 1 -7.07 -28.25 28.66
N THR A 2 -7.74 -29.26 28.11
CA THR A 2 -7.63 -29.74 26.71
C THR A 2 -8.50 -28.99 25.70
N ASP A 3 -9.53 -28.25 26.12
CA ASP A 3 -10.50 -27.60 25.21
C ASP A 3 -10.06 -26.20 24.72
N ALA A 4 -9.10 -25.58 25.39
CA ALA A 4 -8.62 -24.24 25.02
C ALA A 4 -7.72 -24.21 23.76
N ILE A 5 -7.09 -25.31 23.39
CA ILE A 5 -6.14 -25.37 22.26
C ILE A 5 -6.84 -25.25 20.90
N PRO A 6 -7.99 -25.93 20.61
CA PRO A 6 -8.70 -25.76 19.34
C PRO A 6 -9.24 -24.35 19.16
N GLU A 7 -9.79 -23.74 20.22
CA GLU A 7 -10.31 -22.39 20.21
C GLU A 7 -9.18 -21.36 19.95
N LEU A 8 -8.05 -21.50 20.62
CA LEU A 8 -6.88 -20.66 20.42
C LEU A 8 -6.35 -20.76 18.98
N ARG A 9 -6.28 -21.97 18.41
CA ARG A 9 -5.89 -22.18 17.01
C ARG A 9 -6.86 -21.53 16.04
N SER A 10 -8.16 -21.62 16.29
CA SER A 10 -9.19 -20.98 15.48
C SER A 10 -9.07 -19.45 15.51
N GLU A 11 -8.86 -18.88 16.69
CA GLU A 11 -8.69 -17.42 16.85
C GLU A 11 -7.38 -16.91 16.22
N THR A 12 -6.28 -17.62 16.39
CA THR A 12 -5.00 -17.22 15.74
C THR A 12 -5.08 -17.37 14.21
N ALA A 13 -5.77 -18.39 13.70
CA ALA A 13 -5.96 -18.57 12.26
C ALA A 13 -6.74 -17.44 11.58
N LYS A 14 -7.56 -16.69 12.31
CA LYS A 14 -8.29 -15.52 11.80
C LYS A 14 -7.44 -14.25 11.78
N ARG A 15 -6.35 -14.17 12.53
CA ARG A 15 -5.55 -12.95 12.67
C ARG A 15 -4.54 -12.82 11.54
N ARG A 16 -4.37 -11.59 11.07
CA ARG A 16 -3.36 -11.20 10.08
C ARG A 16 -2.70 -9.94 10.57
N THR A 17 -1.41 -10.02 10.82
CA THR A 17 -0.64 -8.90 11.35
C THR A 17 0.36 -8.43 10.31
N PHE A 18 0.30 -7.17 9.93
CA PHE A 18 1.30 -6.57 9.05
C PHE A 18 1.77 -5.23 9.54
N ALA A 19 3.03 -4.93 9.27
CA ALA A 19 3.62 -3.63 9.52
C ALA A 19 3.59 -2.77 8.25
N ILE A 20 3.55 -1.45 8.41
CA ILE A 20 3.72 -0.52 7.29
C ILE A 20 5.07 0.15 7.45
N ILE A 21 5.94 -0.01 6.45
CA ILE A 21 7.27 0.57 6.39
C ILE A 21 7.38 1.56 5.24
N SER A 22 8.07 2.67 5.46
CA SER A 22 8.30 3.67 4.41
C SER A 22 9.38 4.66 4.80
N HIS A 23 9.83 5.44 3.81
CA HIS A 23 10.49 6.72 4.07
C HIS A 23 9.48 7.74 4.64
N PRO A 24 9.89 8.74 5.45
CA PRO A 24 9.03 9.85 5.83
C PRO A 24 8.35 10.50 4.62
N ASP A 25 7.12 10.93 4.77
CA ASP A 25 6.28 11.56 3.74
C ASP A 25 5.89 10.69 2.53
N ALA A 26 6.26 9.40 2.48
CA ALA A 26 5.79 8.51 1.42
C ALA A 26 4.27 8.22 1.46
N GLY A 27 3.59 8.60 2.57
CA GLY A 27 2.15 8.48 2.73
C GLY A 27 1.70 7.33 3.62
N LYS A 28 2.60 6.84 4.51
CA LYS A 28 2.31 5.76 5.46
C LYS A 28 1.04 6.03 6.28
N THR A 29 1.01 7.16 7.01
CA THR A 29 -0.15 7.54 7.83
C THR A 29 -1.42 7.70 7.00
N THR A 30 -1.32 8.24 5.79
CA THR A 30 -2.46 8.33 4.86
C THR A 30 -2.99 6.96 4.48
N LEU A 31 -2.10 5.99 4.18
CA LEU A 31 -2.50 4.62 3.86
C LEU A 31 -3.19 3.96 5.05
N THR A 32 -2.62 4.10 6.25
CA THR A 32 -3.21 3.59 7.50
C THR A 32 -4.63 4.12 7.72
N GLU A 33 -4.81 5.43 7.59
CA GLU A 33 -6.13 6.07 7.69
C GLU A 33 -7.11 5.56 6.61
N LYS A 34 -6.64 5.31 5.39
CA LYS A 34 -7.47 4.73 4.34
C LYS A 34 -7.88 3.30 4.65
N LEU A 35 -6.99 2.47 5.20
CA LEU A 35 -7.34 1.13 5.65
C LEU A 35 -8.44 1.16 6.71
N LEU A 36 -8.35 2.06 7.69
CA LEU A 36 -9.38 2.27 8.71
C LEU A 36 -10.70 2.79 8.11
N LEU A 37 -10.63 3.68 7.13
CA LEU A 37 -11.81 4.18 6.42
C LEU A 37 -12.52 3.08 5.61
N TYR A 38 -11.76 2.28 4.87
CA TYR A 38 -12.30 1.20 4.04
C TYR A 38 -12.79 0.00 4.87
N SER A 39 -12.24 -0.21 6.06
CA SER A 39 -12.77 -1.19 7.01
C SER A 39 -14.06 -0.74 7.70
N GLY A 40 -14.40 0.55 7.62
CA GLY A 40 -15.56 1.14 8.29
C GLY A 40 -15.32 1.56 9.74
N MET A 41 -14.08 1.46 10.23
CA MET A 41 -13.73 1.86 11.60
C MET A 41 -13.80 3.38 11.80
N ILE A 42 -13.51 4.15 10.76
CA ILE A 42 -13.68 5.61 10.76
C ILE A 42 -14.57 6.04 9.60
N ARG A 43 -15.31 7.14 9.77
CA ARG A 43 -16.20 7.67 8.73
C ARG A 43 -15.53 8.66 7.80
N THR A 44 -14.47 9.31 8.27
CA THR A 44 -13.70 10.30 7.50
C THR A 44 -12.22 10.16 7.87
N ALA A 45 -11.34 10.11 6.87
CA ALA A 45 -9.90 10.16 7.08
C ALA A 45 -9.45 11.61 7.37
N GLY A 46 -8.45 11.79 8.22
CA GLY A 46 -7.79 13.07 8.45
C GLY A 46 -6.91 13.45 7.26
N MET A 47 -6.71 14.76 7.06
CA MET A 47 -5.67 15.24 6.15
C MET A 47 -4.37 15.37 6.93
N VAL A 48 -3.40 14.52 6.64
CA VAL A 48 -2.10 14.45 7.34
C VAL A 48 -1.24 15.72 7.15
N LYS A 49 -1.54 16.60 6.21
CA LYS A 49 -0.78 17.82 5.99
C LYS A 49 -1.29 19.00 6.80
N ASN A 50 -0.38 19.55 7.62
CA ASN A 50 -0.45 20.85 8.28
C ASN A 50 -0.88 21.99 7.33
N ARG A 51 -2.18 22.11 7.09
CA ARG A 51 -2.78 23.40 6.79
C ARG A 51 -3.53 23.82 8.03
N LYS A 52 -3.27 25.03 8.55
CA LYS A 52 -3.99 25.60 9.68
C LYS A 52 -5.49 25.29 9.57
N GLY A 53 -6.00 24.41 10.44
CA GLY A 53 -7.41 24.00 10.45
C GLY A 53 -7.74 22.59 9.92
N GLY A 54 -6.74 21.75 9.53
CA GLY A 54 -6.98 20.34 9.12
C GLY A 54 -7.26 19.42 10.33
N LYS A 55 -8.04 18.36 10.11
CA LYS A 55 -8.17 17.27 11.09
C LYS A 55 -6.87 16.51 11.16
N LEU A 56 -6.42 16.19 12.39
CA LEU A 56 -5.25 15.37 12.65
C LEU A 56 -5.52 13.90 12.31
N ALA A 57 -4.47 13.15 11.99
CA ALA A 57 -4.58 11.73 11.73
C ALA A 57 -5.05 10.96 12.97
N THR A 58 -5.93 9.97 12.78
CA THR A 58 -6.46 9.15 13.89
C THR A 58 -5.38 8.25 14.50
N SER A 59 -4.33 7.94 13.74
CA SER A 59 -3.17 7.16 14.21
C SER A 59 -2.22 7.97 15.10
N ASP A 60 -2.21 9.31 14.99
CA ASP A 60 -1.30 10.20 15.71
C ASP A 60 -1.99 10.72 16.98
N TRP A 61 -1.94 9.94 18.04
CA TRP A 61 -2.63 10.24 19.31
C TRP A 61 -1.78 10.94 20.37
N MET A 62 -0.46 10.96 20.22
CA MET A 62 0.43 11.70 21.13
C MET A 62 0.56 13.17 20.72
N GLY A 63 0.58 14.08 21.71
CA GLY A 63 0.69 15.53 21.49
C GLY A 63 1.90 15.94 20.65
N MET A 64 3.07 15.28 20.85
CA MET A 64 4.26 15.53 20.04
C MET A 64 4.11 15.09 18.57
N GLU A 65 3.37 14.03 18.31
CA GLU A 65 3.08 13.56 16.93
C GLU A 65 2.21 14.58 16.21
N GLN A 66 1.21 15.12 16.92
CA GLN A 66 0.32 16.15 16.39
C GLN A 66 1.05 17.47 16.10
N GLU A 67 1.97 17.88 16.96
CA GLU A 67 2.76 19.11 16.77
C GLU A 67 3.75 19.01 15.62
N ARG A 68 4.38 17.85 15.44
CA ARG A 68 5.39 17.61 14.39
C ARG A 68 4.79 17.12 13.07
N GLY A 69 3.55 16.60 13.08
CA GLY A 69 2.89 15.99 11.93
C GLY A 69 3.56 14.70 11.45
N ILE A 70 4.24 13.98 12.37
CA ILE A 70 4.93 12.70 12.13
C ILE A 70 4.61 11.72 13.24
N SER A 71 4.47 10.44 12.90
CA SER A 71 4.31 9.37 13.88
C SER A 71 5.65 9.11 14.58
N ILE A 72 5.67 9.25 15.90
CA ILE A 72 6.85 9.09 16.76
C ILE A 72 6.88 7.70 17.38
N THR A 73 5.72 7.16 17.75
CA THR A 73 5.59 5.86 18.39
C THR A 73 4.91 4.85 17.47
N SER A 74 5.26 3.57 17.65
CA SER A 74 4.54 2.48 16.97
C SER A 74 3.14 2.35 17.55
N SER A 75 2.12 2.37 16.69
CA SER A 75 0.74 2.13 17.09
C SER A 75 0.22 0.84 16.50
N ALA A 76 -0.57 0.08 17.26
CA ALA A 76 -1.23 -1.13 16.80
C ALA A 76 -2.72 -0.85 16.64
N MET A 77 -3.24 -1.03 15.45
CA MET A 77 -4.66 -0.88 15.14
C MET A 77 -5.24 -2.22 14.74
N GLN A 78 -6.45 -2.50 15.22
CA GLN A 78 -7.12 -3.77 14.95
C GLN A 78 -8.52 -3.50 14.40
N PHE A 79 -8.88 -4.24 13.34
CA PHE A 79 -10.24 -4.18 12.79
C PHE A 79 -10.64 -5.49 12.09
N PRO A 80 -11.94 -5.82 12.06
CA PRO A 80 -12.45 -6.94 11.30
C PRO A 80 -12.53 -6.59 9.80
N TYR A 81 -12.14 -7.54 8.95
CA TYR A 81 -12.28 -7.41 7.51
C TYR A 81 -12.44 -8.78 6.84
N LYS A 82 -13.55 -8.99 6.10
CA LYS A 82 -13.84 -10.22 5.34
C LYS A 82 -13.59 -11.51 6.13
N GLY A 83 -14.06 -11.55 7.39
CA GLY A 83 -13.94 -12.73 8.26
C GLY A 83 -12.59 -12.91 8.94
N ALA A 84 -11.62 -12.05 8.67
CA ALA A 84 -10.34 -11.98 9.37
C ALA A 84 -10.31 -10.80 10.36
N ILE A 85 -9.40 -10.88 11.32
CA ILE A 85 -9.02 -9.78 12.21
C ILE A 85 -7.68 -9.26 11.73
N ILE A 86 -7.69 -8.05 11.23
CA ILE A 86 -6.50 -7.38 10.72
C ILE A 86 -5.84 -6.58 11.84
N ASN A 87 -4.56 -6.81 12.08
CA ASN A 87 -3.73 -6.00 12.94
C ASN A 87 -2.73 -5.22 12.07
N VAL A 88 -2.81 -3.90 12.12
CA VAL A 88 -1.88 -3.01 11.43
C VAL A 88 -0.94 -2.43 12.45
N LEU A 89 0.35 -2.66 12.26
CA LEU A 89 1.40 -2.08 13.06
C LEU A 89 1.95 -0.87 12.30
N ASP A 90 1.56 0.32 12.74
CA ASP A 90 2.08 1.56 12.16
C ASP A 90 3.44 1.87 12.79
N THR A 91 4.49 1.88 11.98
CA THR A 91 5.86 2.09 12.45
C THR A 91 6.27 3.56 12.28
N PRO A 92 7.09 4.12 13.20
CA PRO A 92 7.65 5.45 13.00
C PRO A 92 8.46 5.52 11.69
N GLY A 93 8.17 6.51 10.84
CA GLY A 93 8.90 6.70 9.58
C GLY A 93 10.24 7.43 9.74
N HIS A 94 10.47 8.08 10.88
CA HIS A 94 11.65 8.92 11.11
C HIS A 94 12.89 8.10 11.50
N GLN A 95 14.08 8.53 11.08
CA GLN A 95 15.34 7.80 11.33
C GLN A 95 15.67 7.65 12.82
N ASP A 96 15.25 8.62 13.64
CA ASP A 96 15.52 8.67 15.08
C ASP A 96 14.80 7.58 15.89
N PHE A 97 13.76 6.94 15.30
CA PHE A 97 12.93 5.92 15.95
C PHE A 97 13.12 4.51 15.39
N SER A 98 14.28 4.25 14.78
CA SER A 98 14.56 2.98 14.08
C SER A 98 14.49 1.75 15.00
N GLU A 99 14.87 1.87 16.29
CA GLU A 99 14.83 0.73 17.23
C GLU A 99 13.40 0.26 17.51
N ASP A 100 12.47 1.18 17.74
CA ASP A 100 11.06 0.83 17.96
C ASP A 100 10.44 0.21 16.70
N THR A 101 10.85 0.69 15.53
CA THR A 101 10.45 0.09 14.24
C THR A 101 10.95 -1.34 14.13
N TYR A 102 12.21 -1.61 14.52
CA TYR A 102 12.77 -2.98 14.48
C TYR A 102 12.07 -3.92 15.44
N ARG A 103 11.72 -3.45 16.64
CA ARG A 103 10.94 -4.23 17.61
C ARG A 103 9.54 -4.54 17.08
N THR A 104 8.87 -3.54 16.50
CA THR A 104 7.53 -3.69 15.93
C THR A 104 7.51 -4.69 14.77
N LEU A 105 8.51 -4.67 13.90
CA LEU A 105 8.64 -5.63 12.80
C LEU A 105 8.75 -7.07 13.29
N THR A 106 9.27 -7.31 14.51
CA THR A 106 9.36 -8.67 15.07
C THR A 106 7.98 -9.31 15.30
N ALA A 107 6.93 -8.52 15.47
CA ALA A 107 5.57 -8.97 15.70
C ALA A 107 4.73 -9.09 14.41
N ALA A 108 5.31 -8.75 13.24
CA ALA A 108 4.58 -8.74 11.97
C ALA A 108 4.77 -10.05 11.20
N ASP A 109 3.68 -10.56 10.61
CA ASP A 109 3.68 -11.70 9.68
C ASP A 109 4.15 -11.30 8.27
N SER A 110 3.97 -10.03 7.92
CA SER A 110 4.36 -9.42 6.63
C SER A 110 4.51 -7.91 6.78
N ALA A 111 5.07 -7.25 5.77
CA ALA A 111 5.17 -5.80 5.74
C ALA A 111 4.62 -5.22 4.43
N ILE A 112 4.02 -4.04 4.51
CA ILE A 112 3.69 -3.20 3.35
C ILE A 112 4.75 -2.11 3.26
N MET A 113 5.51 -2.12 2.19
CA MET A 113 6.49 -1.09 1.87
C MET A 113 5.84 -0.03 1.00
N VAL A 114 5.74 1.20 1.52
CA VAL A 114 5.16 2.34 0.78
C VAL A 114 6.26 3.16 0.13
N ILE A 115 6.15 3.33 -1.18
CA ILE A 115 7.09 4.10 -2.01
C ILE A 115 6.36 5.31 -2.60
N ASP A 116 6.98 6.47 -2.56
CA ASP A 116 6.50 7.69 -3.24
C ASP A 116 6.83 7.60 -4.74
N ALA A 117 5.82 7.70 -5.62
CA ALA A 117 6.01 7.60 -7.07
C ALA A 117 6.97 8.64 -7.65
N ALA A 118 7.13 9.79 -7.01
CA ALA A 118 8.08 10.83 -7.46
C ALA A 118 9.51 10.54 -7.02
N LYS A 119 9.70 9.90 -5.85
CA LYS A 119 11.02 9.76 -5.21
C LYS A 119 11.65 8.37 -5.40
N GLY A 120 10.83 7.32 -5.61
CA GLY A 120 11.30 5.93 -5.71
C GLY A 120 11.78 5.37 -4.37
N VAL A 121 12.80 4.49 -4.42
CA VAL A 121 13.32 3.76 -3.25
C VAL A 121 14.30 4.62 -2.46
N GLU A 122 13.82 5.24 -1.40
CA GLU A 122 14.60 6.15 -0.55
C GLU A 122 15.41 5.41 0.54
N THR A 123 16.36 6.09 1.16
CA THR A 123 17.34 5.50 2.11
C THR A 123 16.68 4.77 3.27
N GLN A 124 15.63 5.33 3.88
CA GLN A 124 14.97 4.68 5.01
C GLN A 124 14.22 3.41 4.58
N THR A 125 13.59 3.45 3.40
CA THR A 125 12.94 2.28 2.80
C THR A 125 13.93 1.12 2.64
N ARG A 126 15.14 1.39 2.11
CA ARG A 126 16.21 0.38 1.96
C ARG A 126 16.60 -0.24 3.31
N LYS A 127 16.80 0.58 4.34
CA LYS A 127 17.17 0.10 5.69
C LYS A 127 16.10 -0.82 6.27
N LEU A 128 14.82 -0.41 6.19
CA LEU A 128 13.72 -1.19 6.73
C LEU A 128 13.48 -2.48 5.94
N PHE A 129 13.61 -2.42 4.61
CA PHE A 129 13.56 -3.60 3.76
C PHE A 129 14.66 -4.61 4.12
N ALA A 130 15.89 -4.14 4.34
CA ALA A 130 17.00 -5.00 4.75
C ALA A 130 16.70 -5.73 6.07
N VAL A 131 16.03 -5.06 7.02
CA VAL A 131 15.58 -5.70 8.27
C VAL A 131 14.51 -6.76 8.00
N CYS A 132 13.52 -6.47 7.14
CA CYS A 132 12.51 -7.46 6.75
C CYS A 132 13.17 -8.69 6.10
N LYS A 133 14.08 -8.47 5.17
CA LYS A 133 14.83 -9.55 4.48
C LYS A 133 15.64 -10.42 5.47
N LEU A 134 16.38 -9.78 6.39
CA LEU A 134 17.14 -10.48 7.42
C LEU A 134 16.27 -11.35 8.33
N ARG A 135 15.04 -10.93 8.59
CA ARG A 135 14.09 -11.62 9.46
C ARG A 135 13.15 -12.56 8.71
N GLY A 136 13.27 -12.67 7.39
CA GLY A 136 12.40 -13.49 6.55
C GLY A 136 10.95 -13.00 6.53
N ILE A 137 10.71 -11.70 6.73
CA ILE A 137 9.38 -11.08 6.69
C ILE A 137 9.05 -10.79 5.22
N PRO A 138 7.99 -11.39 4.63
CA PRO A 138 7.57 -11.11 3.27
C PRO A 138 7.13 -9.65 3.14
N VAL A 139 7.52 -9.00 2.02
CA VAL A 139 7.23 -7.58 1.77
C VAL A 139 6.34 -7.42 0.55
N LEU A 140 5.26 -6.68 0.71
CA LEU A 140 4.38 -6.20 -0.35
C LEU A 140 4.74 -4.76 -0.65
N THR A 141 4.86 -4.39 -1.93
CA THR A 141 5.16 -3.03 -2.37
C THR A 141 3.89 -2.28 -2.74
N PHE A 142 3.75 -1.07 -2.24
CA PHE A 142 2.69 -0.13 -2.62
C PHE A 142 3.33 1.18 -3.11
N ILE A 143 3.21 1.44 -4.42
CA ILE A 143 3.67 2.69 -5.06
C ILE A 143 2.54 3.70 -4.95
N ASN A 144 2.74 4.69 -4.11
CA ASN A 144 1.74 5.68 -3.70
C ASN A 144 1.89 7.00 -4.44
N LYS A 145 0.84 7.81 -4.44
CA LYS A 145 0.77 9.16 -5.02
C LYS A 145 0.83 9.20 -6.55
N MET A 146 0.28 8.19 -7.20
CA MET A 146 0.14 8.15 -8.65
C MET A 146 -0.71 9.30 -9.23
N ASP A 147 -1.51 9.95 -8.39
CA ASP A 147 -2.30 11.16 -8.70
C ASP A 147 -1.48 12.46 -8.71
N LEU A 148 -0.21 12.40 -8.35
CA LEU A 148 0.75 13.50 -8.43
C LEU A 148 1.78 13.25 -9.54
N PRO A 149 2.48 14.28 -10.03
CA PRO A 149 3.60 14.10 -10.96
C PRO A 149 4.63 13.15 -10.36
N GLY A 150 4.90 12.05 -11.05
CA GLY A 150 5.80 11.00 -10.61
C GLY A 150 6.62 10.41 -11.76
N ARG A 151 7.41 9.40 -11.46
CA ARG A 151 8.22 8.66 -12.42
C ARG A 151 7.38 7.59 -13.12
N ASP A 152 7.91 7.04 -14.19
CA ASP A 152 7.28 5.94 -14.91
C ASP A 152 7.10 4.70 -14.00
N PRO A 153 5.93 4.06 -14.00
CA PRO A 153 5.66 2.88 -13.16
C PRO A 153 6.61 1.70 -13.40
N LEU A 154 7.02 1.47 -14.65
CA LEU A 154 7.95 0.38 -15.00
C LEU A 154 9.36 0.69 -14.50
N GLU A 155 9.80 1.96 -14.59
CA GLU A 155 11.08 2.39 -14.01
C GLU A 155 11.10 2.23 -12.49
N LEU A 156 9.98 2.52 -11.81
CA LEU A 156 9.86 2.35 -10.36
C LEU A 156 9.93 0.87 -9.97
N MET A 157 9.31 -0.02 -10.75
CA MET A 157 9.43 -1.46 -10.53
C MET A 157 10.86 -1.95 -10.74
N ALA A 158 11.51 -1.52 -11.83
CA ALA A 158 12.92 -1.85 -12.10
C ALA A 158 13.85 -1.35 -10.98
N GLU A 159 13.61 -0.16 -10.43
CA GLU A 159 14.37 0.34 -9.29
C GLU A 159 14.16 -0.51 -8.03
N VAL A 160 12.93 -0.95 -7.75
CA VAL A 160 12.65 -1.88 -6.63
C VAL A 160 13.49 -3.15 -6.79
N GLU A 161 13.54 -3.72 -7.98
CA GLU A 161 14.31 -4.93 -8.26
C GLU A 161 15.81 -4.71 -8.11
N GLU A 162 16.34 -3.67 -8.75
CA GLU A 162 17.78 -3.37 -8.75
C GLU A 162 18.28 -3.02 -7.34
N VAL A 163 17.54 -2.14 -6.65
CA VAL A 163 18.00 -1.58 -5.37
C VAL A 163 17.79 -2.54 -4.20
N LEU A 164 16.68 -3.32 -4.21
CA LEU A 164 16.33 -4.19 -3.09
C LEU A 164 16.69 -5.66 -3.35
N GLY A 165 16.95 -6.02 -4.59
CA GLY A 165 17.28 -7.41 -4.97
C GLY A 165 16.10 -8.36 -4.68
N ILE A 166 14.90 -7.97 -5.09
CA ILE A 166 13.65 -8.74 -4.99
C ILE A 166 12.85 -8.53 -6.27
N HIS A 167 12.23 -9.57 -6.81
CA HIS A 167 11.39 -9.43 -7.99
C HIS A 167 10.11 -8.65 -7.69
N ALA A 168 9.77 -7.66 -8.51
CA ALA A 168 8.53 -6.91 -8.44
C ALA A 168 7.47 -7.51 -9.37
N ALA A 169 6.40 -8.04 -8.80
CA ALA A 169 5.27 -8.61 -9.56
C ALA A 169 4.06 -7.65 -9.47
N ALA A 170 3.80 -6.87 -10.51
CA ALA A 170 2.62 -6.00 -10.55
C ALA A 170 1.34 -6.83 -10.49
N LEU A 171 0.48 -6.59 -9.52
CA LEU A 171 -0.85 -7.18 -9.41
C LEU A 171 -1.93 -6.27 -10.01
N ASN A 172 -1.71 -4.98 -9.98
CA ASN A 172 -2.42 -3.99 -10.77
C ASN A 172 -1.44 -3.05 -11.44
N PHE A 173 -1.91 -2.24 -12.38
CA PHE A 173 -1.08 -1.25 -13.06
C PHE A 173 -1.84 0.07 -13.24
N PRO A 174 -1.22 1.24 -13.09
CA PRO A 174 -1.90 2.52 -13.13
C PRO A 174 -2.34 2.89 -14.55
N ILE A 175 -3.49 3.53 -14.65
CA ILE A 175 -4.02 4.10 -15.89
C ILE A 175 -3.82 5.61 -15.82
N GLY A 176 -2.81 6.08 -16.54
CA GLY A 176 -2.33 7.46 -16.46
C GLY A 176 -1.48 7.73 -15.21
N SER A 177 -0.96 8.94 -15.10
CA SER A 177 -0.18 9.42 -13.95
C SER A 177 -0.43 10.92 -13.73
N GLY A 178 -0.20 11.40 -12.49
CA GLY A 178 -0.42 12.80 -12.15
C GLY A 178 -1.88 13.21 -12.37
N ARG A 179 -2.10 14.26 -13.14
CA ARG A 179 -3.46 14.78 -13.43
C ARG A 179 -4.28 13.82 -14.30
N ASP A 180 -3.60 12.97 -15.07
CA ASP A 180 -4.22 12.01 -15.99
C ASP A 180 -4.51 10.67 -15.33
N PHE A 181 -4.14 10.49 -14.06
CA PHE A 181 -4.44 9.29 -13.31
C PHE A 181 -5.94 9.14 -13.09
N VAL A 182 -6.52 8.06 -13.61
CA VAL A 182 -7.97 7.77 -13.52
C VAL A 182 -8.28 6.52 -12.72
N GLY A 183 -7.30 5.66 -12.49
CA GLY A 183 -7.49 4.40 -11.79
C GLY A 183 -6.38 3.39 -12.07
N VAL A 184 -6.69 2.14 -11.86
CA VAL A 184 -5.77 1.02 -12.10
C VAL A 184 -6.47 -0.08 -12.90
N VAL A 185 -5.69 -0.91 -13.58
CA VAL A 185 -6.16 -2.18 -14.14
C VAL A 185 -5.66 -3.34 -13.27
N ASP A 186 -6.56 -4.21 -12.80
CA ASP A 186 -6.19 -5.46 -12.11
C ASP A 186 -5.73 -6.48 -13.16
N ARG A 187 -4.48 -6.96 -13.05
CA ARG A 187 -3.90 -7.90 -14.01
C ARG A 187 -4.57 -9.28 -14.00
N ARG A 188 -5.11 -9.71 -12.87
CA ARG A 188 -5.69 -11.05 -12.71
C ARG A 188 -7.08 -11.14 -13.31
N THR A 189 -7.89 -10.09 -13.12
CA THR A 189 -9.28 -10.04 -13.60
C THR A 189 -9.42 -9.30 -14.92
N ARG A 190 -8.38 -8.57 -15.34
CA ARG A 190 -8.39 -7.67 -16.51
C ARG A 190 -9.48 -6.60 -16.38
N GLU A 191 -9.79 -6.20 -15.15
CA GLU A 191 -10.77 -5.15 -14.87
C GLU A 191 -10.10 -3.80 -14.66
N ILE A 192 -10.63 -2.78 -15.30
CA ILE A 192 -10.37 -1.38 -14.97
C ILE A 192 -11.11 -1.07 -13.67
N ILE A 193 -10.41 -0.49 -12.72
CA ILE A 193 -10.96 0.07 -11.48
C ILE A 193 -10.75 1.58 -11.56
N ALA A 194 -11.75 2.28 -12.10
CA ALA A 194 -11.70 3.73 -12.22
C ALA A 194 -12.18 4.40 -10.92
N PHE A 195 -11.48 5.45 -10.50
CA PHE A 195 -11.79 6.20 -9.30
C PHE A 195 -12.54 7.49 -9.63
N THR A 196 -13.67 7.73 -8.97
CA THR A 196 -14.35 9.00 -9.06
C THR A 196 -13.63 10.05 -8.21
N LYS A 197 -13.42 11.26 -8.76
CA LYS A 197 -12.83 12.37 -8.00
C LYS A 197 -13.77 12.77 -6.87
N THR A 198 -13.33 12.61 -5.63
CA THR A 198 -14.12 13.04 -4.46
C THR A 198 -13.90 14.53 -4.21
N ALA A 199 -15.00 15.26 -4.02
CA ALA A 199 -15.00 16.74 -3.79
C ALA A 199 -14.22 17.18 -2.52
N LYS A 200 -13.86 16.26 -1.62
CA LYS A 200 -13.20 16.52 -0.33
C LYS A 200 -11.78 15.94 -0.21
N GLY A 201 -11.01 15.92 -1.30
CA GLY A 201 -9.58 15.60 -1.25
C GLY A 201 -9.25 14.25 -0.62
N GLY A 202 -10.09 13.23 -0.86
CA GLY A 202 -9.84 11.87 -0.38
C GLY A 202 -10.21 11.60 1.09
N SER A 203 -10.86 12.52 1.80
CA SER A 203 -11.33 12.29 3.18
C SER A 203 -12.51 11.31 3.27
N LEU A 204 -13.19 11.04 2.16
CA LEU A 204 -14.28 10.06 2.03
C LEU A 204 -13.85 8.88 1.16
N ARG A 205 -14.61 7.79 1.24
CA ARG A 205 -14.46 6.68 0.28
C ARG A 205 -14.73 7.20 -1.12
N ALA A 206 -13.83 6.90 -2.05
CA ALA A 206 -14.09 7.13 -3.46
C ALA A 206 -15.04 6.04 -3.97
N ASP A 207 -16.02 6.42 -4.76
CA ASP A 207 -16.78 5.47 -5.54
C ASP A 207 -15.88 4.92 -6.65
N THR A 208 -16.02 3.63 -6.95
CA THR A 208 -15.24 2.97 -7.98
C THR A 208 -16.16 2.36 -9.02
N VAL A 209 -15.82 2.55 -10.28
CA VAL A 209 -16.44 1.84 -11.40
C VAL A 209 -15.50 0.69 -11.77
N ARG A 210 -16.06 -0.52 -11.88
CA ARG A 210 -15.33 -1.71 -12.34
C ARG A 210 -15.91 -2.19 -13.65
N ILE A 211 -15.05 -2.38 -14.64
CA ILE A 211 -15.45 -2.84 -15.97
C ILE A 211 -14.28 -3.61 -16.59
N SER A 212 -14.58 -4.62 -17.41
CA SER A 212 -13.54 -5.32 -18.18
C SER A 212 -12.82 -4.34 -19.10
N ILE A 213 -11.49 -4.46 -19.23
CA ILE A 213 -10.71 -3.65 -20.18
C ILE A 213 -11.09 -3.94 -21.64
N ASP A 214 -11.75 -5.07 -21.88
CA ASP A 214 -12.19 -5.50 -23.21
C ASP A 214 -13.66 -5.14 -23.50
N ASP A 215 -14.36 -4.54 -22.51
CA ASP A 215 -15.72 -4.04 -22.69
C ASP A 215 -15.70 -2.76 -23.55
N PRO A 216 -16.59 -2.63 -24.56
CA PRO A 216 -16.70 -1.39 -25.34
C PRO A 216 -16.89 -0.12 -24.52
N ALA A 217 -17.59 -0.19 -23.38
CA ALA A 217 -17.79 0.94 -22.49
C ALA A 217 -16.50 1.40 -21.78
N ALA A 218 -15.42 0.62 -21.80
CA ALA A 218 -14.13 1.05 -21.29
C ALA A 218 -13.57 2.26 -22.08
N LEU A 219 -13.87 2.35 -23.37
CA LEU A 219 -13.51 3.48 -24.21
C LEU A 219 -14.17 4.79 -23.74
N GLU A 220 -15.45 4.73 -23.38
CA GLU A 220 -16.17 5.89 -22.86
C GLU A 220 -15.69 6.27 -21.45
N LEU A 221 -15.31 5.27 -20.65
CA LEU A 221 -14.91 5.48 -19.24
C LEU A 221 -13.56 6.18 -19.11
N ILE A 222 -12.54 5.75 -19.88
CA ILE A 222 -11.15 6.22 -19.70
C ILE A 222 -10.55 6.91 -20.95
N GLY A 223 -11.23 6.88 -22.09
CA GLY A 223 -10.78 7.44 -23.36
C GLY A 223 -9.83 6.52 -24.12
N GLU A 224 -9.75 6.74 -25.46
CA GLU A 224 -9.06 5.87 -26.40
C GLU A 224 -7.56 5.77 -26.12
N GLU A 225 -6.88 6.90 -25.88
CA GLU A 225 -5.44 6.94 -25.62
C GLU A 225 -5.06 6.12 -24.39
N ARG A 226 -5.78 6.33 -23.26
CA ARG A 226 -5.52 5.59 -22.01
C ARG A 226 -5.85 4.11 -22.14
N LEU A 227 -6.92 3.76 -22.86
CA LEU A 227 -7.31 2.38 -23.07
C LEU A 227 -6.25 1.63 -23.91
N THR A 228 -5.79 2.26 -24.99
CA THR A 228 -4.73 1.70 -25.85
C THR A 228 -3.43 1.49 -25.08
N LYS A 229 -3.02 2.52 -24.31
CA LYS A 229 -1.83 2.42 -23.46
C LYS A 229 -1.99 1.34 -22.39
N ALA A 230 -3.11 1.28 -21.69
CA ALA A 230 -3.34 0.28 -20.64
C ALA A 230 -3.29 -1.15 -21.17
N LYS A 231 -3.82 -1.39 -22.38
CA LYS A 231 -3.71 -2.70 -23.05
C LYS A 231 -2.26 -3.05 -23.40
N ALA A 232 -1.51 -2.10 -23.96
CA ALA A 232 -0.10 -2.29 -24.29
C ALA A 232 0.76 -2.53 -23.02
N ASP A 233 0.53 -1.79 -21.94
CA ASP A 233 1.22 -1.97 -20.66
C ASP A 233 0.92 -3.37 -20.07
N LEU A 234 -0.32 -3.86 -20.16
CA LEU A 234 -0.67 -5.21 -19.72
C LEU A 234 0.03 -6.29 -20.55
N GLU A 235 0.04 -6.16 -21.87
CA GLU A 235 0.74 -7.09 -22.76
C GLU A 235 2.24 -7.13 -22.45
N LEU A 236 2.86 -5.97 -22.23
CA LEU A 236 4.26 -5.88 -21.83
C LEU A 236 4.52 -6.61 -20.52
N LEU A 237 3.64 -6.41 -19.51
CA LEU A 237 3.77 -7.08 -18.21
C LEU A 237 3.50 -8.59 -18.28
N GLU A 238 2.71 -9.06 -19.24
CA GLU A 238 2.49 -10.48 -19.48
C GLU A 238 3.73 -11.15 -20.07
N VAL A 239 4.44 -10.46 -20.97
CA VAL A 239 5.61 -11.00 -21.69
C VAL A 239 6.90 -10.84 -20.88
N ALA A 240 7.11 -9.68 -20.28
CA ALA A 240 8.37 -9.30 -19.63
C ALA A 240 8.29 -9.12 -18.12
N GLY A 241 7.08 -9.06 -17.54
CA GLY A 241 6.90 -8.87 -16.10
C GLY A 241 7.03 -10.16 -15.31
N ASN A 242 7.45 -10.04 -14.04
CA ASN A 242 7.51 -11.19 -13.15
C ASN A 242 6.11 -11.72 -12.82
N PRO A 243 5.92 -13.04 -12.83
CA PRO A 243 4.69 -13.65 -12.34
C PRO A 243 4.64 -13.55 -10.80
N PHE A 244 3.44 -13.49 -10.25
CA PHE A 244 3.26 -13.58 -8.81
C PHE A 244 3.09 -15.04 -8.37
N SER A 245 3.91 -15.46 -7.42
CA SER A 245 3.80 -16.74 -6.72
C SER A 245 3.69 -16.51 -5.22
N LEU A 246 2.65 -17.09 -4.60
CA LEU A 246 2.46 -16.99 -3.13
C LEU A 246 3.61 -17.68 -2.36
N GLU A 247 4.17 -18.73 -2.92
CA GLU A 247 5.29 -19.45 -2.32
C GLU A 247 6.56 -18.60 -2.34
N GLU A 248 6.88 -17.98 -3.48
CA GLU A 248 8.02 -17.07 -3.62
C GLU A 248 7.85 -15.80 -2.77
N PHE A 249 6.62 -15.28 -2.69
CA PHE A 249 6.31 -14.18 -1.76
C PHE A 249 6.62 -14.55 -0.31
N ARG A 250 6.18 -15.72 0.15
CA ARG A 250 6.46 -16.20 1.52
C ARG A 250 7.94 -16.42 1.79
N ARG A 251 8.72 -16.73 0.75
CA ARG A 251 10.18 -16.85 0.82
C ARG A 251 10.91 -15.52 0.71
N GLY A 252 10.19 -14.40 0.48
CA GLY A 252 10.77 -13.08 0.29
C GLY A 252 11.53 -12.92 -1.04
N GLN A 253 11.18 -13.69 -2.07
CA GLN A 253 11.81 -13.68 -3.38
C GLN A 253 11.06 -12.78 -4.37
N VAL A 254 9.75 -12.64 -4.21
CA VAL A 254 8.90 -11.77 -5.00
C VAL A 254 8.09 -10.82 -4.11
N SER A 255 7.96 -9.58 -4.53
CA SER A 255 7.09 -8.58 -3.90
C SER A 255 5.87 -8.31 -4.81
N PRO A 256 4.65 -8.67 -4.38
CA PRO A 256 3.46 -8.22 -5.09
C PRO A 256 3.40 -6.70 -5.02
N THR A 257 3.35 -6.06 -6.19
CA THR A 257 3.40 -4.61 -6.34
C THR A 257 2.03 -4.07 -6.73
N PHE A 258 1.61 -3.05 -6.01
CA PHE A 258 0.36 -2.32 -6.20
C PHE A 258 0.63 -0.83 -6.42
N PHE A 259 -0.25 -0.19 -7.17
CA PHE A 259 -0.23 1.23 -7.48
C PHE A 259 -1.50 1.93 -6.99
#